data_dbbeb65b65efc78dc835ee3a0a79eb01
#
_entry.id   dbbeb65b65efc78dc835ee3a0a79eb01
#
_cell.length_a   1.000
_cell.length_b   1.000
_cell.length_c   1.000
_cell.angle_alpha   90.00
_cell.angle_beta   90.00
_cell.angle_gamma   90.00
#
_symmetry.space_group_name_H-M   'P 1'
#
loop_
_entity.id
_entity.type
_entity.pdbx_description
1 polymer ?
#
loop_
_entity_poly.entity_id
_entity_poly.type
_entity_poly.pdbx_seq_one_letter_code
_entity_poly.pdbx_strand_id
1 'polypeptide(L)'
;MNQLENAYGLKEVQLPADLEKSPSCRIGRVLSQQKGLYRIVTDTGEHRAEVSGKFHFRAETAADYPAVGDFVSAEDNPGGNAIIQAVLPRKSVFLRKAAGTGSQEQVVAANVDTVFLCMSLNQDFNLRRLERYLAVAWESGARPVIVLTKSDLCPDREGFLAQVEGVAMGADIVFTTSAGEEGYQSLLPYLLPGKTIATMGSSGVGKSTLINHLLGEARLETNGLRDDDKGRHTTTHRELFLLKNGAMVIDTPGMRELGLWDAGEGLSHSFADIEALAARCRFRNCTHSGEPHCAIAQALLDGSLSPERWASYQKLRKETSFCEDAGSYLSQKKKKFKAIAKQNKSNSKR
;
A
#
# COMPACT_ATOMS: atom_id res chain seq x y z
N MET A 1 12.19 -30.42 4.19
CA MET A 1 12.10 -29.02 3.69
C MET A 1 10.71 -28.52 4.03
N ASN A 2 10.62 -27.50 4.88
CA ASN A 2 9.33 -27.13 5.44
C ASN A 2 8.47 -26.44 4.37
N GLN A 3 7.33 -27.05 4.05
CA GLN A 3 6.41 -26.59 3.00
C GLN A 3 5.88 -25.17 3.27
N LEU A 4 5.75 -24.81 4.55
CA LEU A 4 5.29 -23.49 4.99
C LEU A 4 6.29 -22.37 4.72
N GLU A 5 7.61 -22.62 4.87
CA GLU A 5 8.63 -21.62 4.59
C GLU A 5 8.62 -21.13 3.14
N ASN A 6 8.36 -22.06 2.20
CA ASN A 6 8.25 -21.72 0.78
C ASN A 6 6.94 -21.01 0.48
N ALA A 7 5.83 -21.51 1.07
CA ALA A 7 4.50 -21.00 0.77
C ALA A 7 4.32 -19.52 1.20
N TYR A 8 4.93 -19.12 2.33
CA TYR A 8 4.77 -17.78 2.88
C TYR A 8 5.99 -16.87 2.63
N GLY A 9 6.95 -17.27 1.81
CA GLY A 9 8.12 -16.46 1.45
C GLY A 9 9.14 -16.29 2.59
N LEU A 10 9.10 -17.14 3.62
CA LEU A 10 9.98 -17.02 4.79
C LEU A 10 11.47 -17.23 4.42
N LYS A 11 11.77 -17.99 3.38
CA LYS A 11 13.14 -18.25 2.91
C LYS A 11 13.86 -17.04 2.34
N GLU A 12 13.13 -16.05 1.84
CA GLU A 12 13.70 -14.83 1.27
C GLU A 12 14.12 -13.84 2.38
N VAL A 13 13.86 -14.16 3.64
CA VAL A 13 14.07 -13.27 4.78
C VAL A 13 15.25 -13.77 5.62
N GLN A 14 16.16 -12.85 5.91
CA GLN A 14 17.29 -13.12 6.83
C GLN A 14 17.01 -12.49 8.19
N LEU A 15 17.28 -13.24 9.25
CA LEU A 15 17.28 -12.69 10.60
C LEU A 15 18.46 -11.72 10.75
N PRO A 16 18.27 -10.58 11.41
CA PRO A 16 19.37 -9.76 11.89
C PRO A 16 20.31 -10.58 12.79
N ALA A 17 21.61 -10.37 12.69
CA ALA A 17 22.65 -11.17 13.41
C ALA A 17 22.51 -11.17 14.94
N ASP A 18 21.85 -10.16 15.52
CA ASP A 18 21.55 -10.08 16.95
C ASP A 18 20.39 -11.00 17.37
N LEU A 19 19.49 -11.34 16.45
CA LEU A 19 18.35 -12.23 16.66
C LEU A 19 18.66 -13.71 16.31
N GLU A 20 19.63 -13.97 15.46
CA GLU A 20 20.09 -15.34 15.13
C GLU A 20 20.65 -16.10 16.35
N LYS A 21 21.06 -15.39 17.40
CA LYS A 21 21.67 -15.98 18.61
C LYS A 21 20.67 -16.64 19.56
N SER A 22 19.36 -16.42 19.38
CA SER A 22 18.34 -17.05 20.23
C SER A 22 17.82 -18.32 19.57
N PRO A 23 18.05 -19.50 20.10
CA PRO A 23 17.61 -20.78 19.51
C PRO A 23 16.07 -20.94 19.52
N SER A 24 15.35 -20.15 20.30
CA SER A 24 13.89 -20.12 20.35
C SER A 24 13.26 -19.08 19.38
N CYS A 25 14.11 -18.27 18.72
CA CYS A 25 13.64 -17.24 17.80
C CYS A 25 13.35 -17.82 16.42
N ARG A 26 12.14 -17.56 15.90
CA ARG A 26 11.69 -17.99 14.59
C ARG A 26 11.28 -16.79 13.75
N ILE A 27 11.41 -16.93 12.43
CA ILE A 27 10.80 -15.99 11.50
C ILE A 27 9.32 -16.36 11.38
N GLY A 28 8.43 -15.40 11.60
CA GLY A 28 7.02 -15.53 11.35
C GLY A 28 6.54 -14.51 10.32
N ARG A 29 5.43 -14.81 9.65
CA ARG A 29 4.74 -13.87 8.80
C ARG A 29 3.37 -13.52 9.37
N VAL A 30 3.03 -12.23 9.43
CA VAL A 30 1.76 -11.75 9.97
C VAL A 30 0.65 -11.99 8.97
N LEU A 31 -0.32 -12.83 9.34
CA LEU A 31 -1.50 -13.15 8.53
C LEU A 31 -2.67 -12.21 8.82
N SER A 32 -2.88 -11.85 10.09
CA SER A 32 -3.95 -10.93 10.48
C SER A 32 -3.62 -10.22 11.79
N GLN A 33 -4.31 -9.09 12.04
CA GLN A 33 -4.18 -8.30 13.26
C GLN A 33 -5.55 -7.92 13.79
N GLN A 34 -5.78 -8.13 15.09
CA GLN A 34 -6.99 -7.71 15.81
C GLN A 34 -6.64 -7.23 17.22
N LYS A 35 -6.92 -5.95 17.52
CA LYS A 35 -6.83 -5.39 18.90
C LYS A 35 -5.52 -5.74 19.65
N GLY A 36 -4.37 -5.65 18.95
CA GLY A 36 -3.06 -5.96 19.55
C GLY A 36 -2.67 -7.44 19.57
N LEU A 37 -3.56 -8.33 19.12
CA LEU A 37 -3.26 -9.74 18.87
C LEU A 37 -3.00 -9.94 17.38
N TYR A 38 -2.05 -10.82 17.08
CA TYR A 38 -1.63 -11.17 15.73
C TYR A 38 -1.83 -12.66 15.51
N ARG A 39 -2.16 -13.03 14.28
CA ARG A 39 -2.01 -14.40 13.80
C ARG A 39 -0.79 -14.41 12.90
N ILE A 40 0.17 -15.23 13.22
CA ILE A 40 1.42 -15.39 12.46
C ILE A 40 1.56 -16.83 12.00
N VAL A 41 2.28 -17.04 10.90
CA VAL A 41 2.71 -18.36 10.45
C VAL A 41 4.22 -18.45 10.53
N THR A 42 4.72 -19.53 11.12
CA THR A 42 6.14 -19.86 11.22
C THR A 42 6.44 -21.17 10.49
N ASP A 43 7.65 -21.67 10.59
CA ASP A 43 8.05 -23.00 10.10
C ASP A 43 7.30 -24.15 10.80
N THR A 44 6.76 -23.91 12.01
CA THR A 44 6.03 -24.92 12.82
C THR A 44 4.51 -24.84 12.64
N GLY A 45 3.97 -23.81 11.99
CA GLY A 45 2.55 -23.63 11.76
C GLY A 45 2.04 -22.24 12.10
N GLU A 46 0.72 -22.13 12.25
CA GLU A 46 0.04 -20.89 12.64
C GLU A 46 0.00 -20.74 14.17
N HIS A 47 0.31 -19.55 14.65
CA HIS A 47 0.30 -19.21 16.07
C HIS A 47 -0.43 -17.88 16.31
N ARG A 48 -1.06 -17.78 17.48
CA ARG A 48 -1.45 -16.48 18.03
C ARG A 48 -0.20 -15.82 18.61
N ALA A 49 -0.04 -14.53 18.42
CA ALA A 49 1.12 -13.79 18.88
C ALA A 49 0.73 -12.43 19.43
N GLU A 50 1.59 -11.91 20.30
CA GLU A 50 1.53 -10.55 20.84
C GLU A 50 2.92 -9.93 20.85
N VAL A 51 3.02 -8.60 20.88
CA VAL A 51 4.31 -7.94 20.96
C VAL A 51 4.88 -7.96 22.38
N SER A 52 6.19 -8.10 22.52
CA SER A 52 6.85 -8.08 23.83
C SER A 52 6.71 -6.71 24.52
N GLY A 53 6.75 -6.70 25.87
CA GLY A 53 6.82 -5.44 26.64
C GLY A 53 7.99 -4.56 26.22
N LYS A 54 9.15 -5.15 25.88
CA LYS A 54 10.31 -4.44 25.35
C LYS A 54 10.03 -3.79 23.99
N PHE A 55 9.26 -4.47 23.14
CA PHE A 55 8.79 -3.92 21.86
C PHE A 55 7.92 -2.68 22.09
N HIS A 56 6.90 -2.78 22.96
CA HIS A 56 6.04 -1.64 23.32
C HIS A 56 6.83 -0.44 23.82
N PHE A 57 7.88 -0.67 24.60
CA PHE A 57 8.73 0.40 25.15
C PHE A 57 9.56 1.09 24.06
N ARG A 58 9.97 0.35 23.02
CA ARG A 58 10.79 0.85 21.91
C ARG A 58 9.98 1.54 20.82
N ALA A 59 8.75 1.06 20.56
CA ALA A 59 7.87 1.59 19.54
C ALA A 59 7.56 3.08 19.82
N GLU A 60 7.87 3.94 18.85
CA GLU A 60 7.63 5.38 18.92
C GLU A 60 6.32 5.78 18.26
N THR A 61 5.92 5.05 17.22
CA THR A 61 4.77 5.34 16.36
C THR A 61 3.91 4.11 16.12
N ALA A 62 2.71 4.30 15.62
CA ALA A 62 1.86 3.18 15.21
C ALA A 62 2.43 2.42 13.99
N ALA A 63 3.31 3.05 13.20
CA ALA A 63 3.98 2.42 12.06
C ALA A 63 5.06 1.41 12.46
N ASP A 64 5.54 1.47 13.70
CA ASP A 64 6.53 0.52 14.22
C ASP A 64 5.93 -0.85 14.53
N TYR A 65 4.60 -0.90 14.74
CA TYR A 65 3.91 -2.15 15.08
C TYR A 65 3.75 -3.06 13.87
N PRO A 66 3.68 -4.40 14.11
CA PRO A 66 3.45 -5.35 13.03
C PRO A 66 2.14 -5.08 12.29
N ALA A 67 2.17 -5.25 10.99
CA ALA A 67 1.01 -5.15 10.11
C ALA A 67 0.88 -6.42 9.25
N VAL A 68 -0.25 -6.60 8.59
CA VAL A 68 -0.46 -7.75 7.71
C VAL A 68 0.58 -7.78 6.59
N GLY A 69 1.21 -8.94 6.41
CA GLY A 69 2.30 -9.16 5.47
C GLY A 69 3.71 -8.92 6.03
N ASP A 70 3.83 -8.36 7.24
CA ASP A 70 5.15 -8.20 7.88
C ASP A 70 5.80 -9.53 8.20
N PHE A 71 7.13 -9.56 8.06
CA PHE A 71 7.95 -10.58 8.66
C PHE A 71 8.36 -10.12 10.06
N VAL A 72 8.29 -11.04 11.01
CA VAL A 72 8.58 -10.77 12.41
C VAL A 72 9.52 -11.81 12.98
N SER A 73 10.31 -11.41 13.95
CA SER A 73 11.02 -12.31 14.84
C SER A 73 10.11 -12.62 16.02
N ALA A 74 9.80 -13.89 16.23
CA ALA A 74 8.93 -14.34 17.31
C ALA A 74 9.55 -15.49 18.09
N GLU A 75 9.28 -15.54 19.38
CA GLU A 75 9.68 -16.63 20.28
C GLU A 75 8.46 -17.45 20.66
N ASP A 76 8.63 -18.76 20.67
CA ASP A 76 7.61 -19.68 21.16
C ASP A 76 7.40 -19.47 22.67
N ASN A 77 6.15 -19.44 23.11
CA ASN A 77 5.77 -19.35 24.51
C ASN A 77 4.88 -20.56 24.87
N PRO A 78 5.43 -21.62 25.48
CA PRO A 78 4.68 -22.81 25.79
C PRO A 78 3.44 -22.53 26.62
N GLY A 79 2.27 -22.84 26.07
CA GLY A 79 0.96 -22.64 26.74
C GLY A 79 0.41 -21.21 26.63
N GLY A 80 1.06 -20.31 25.91
CA GLY A 80 0.63 -18.92 25.67
C GLY A 80 0.71 -18.48 24.19
N ASN A 81 0.51 -17.19 23.96
CA ASN A 81 0.76 -16.59 22.65
C ASN A 81 2.26 -16.50 22.36
N ALA A 82 2.68 -16.71 21.14
CA ALA A 82 4.05 -16.42 20.71
C ALA A 82 4.38 -14.94 20.93
N ILE A 83 5.62 -14.63 21.23
CA ILE A 83 6.05 -13.28 21.61
C ILE A 83 6.86 -12.64 20.47
N ILE A 84 6.30 -11.64 19.80
CA ILE A 84 6.97 -10.88 18.75
C ILE A 84 8.01 -9.97 19.40
N GLN A 85 9.28 -10.15 19.00
CA GLN A 85 10.42 -9.39 19.51
C GLN A 85 10.76 -8.20 18.60
N ALA A 86 10.59 -8.36 17.26
CA ALA A 86 10.90 -7.33 16.28
C ALA A 86 10.09 -7.50 15.00
N VAL A 87 9.85 -6.39 14.31
CA VAL A 87 9.45 -6.37 12.89
C VAL A 87 10.73 -6.35 12.06
N LEU A 88 10.81 -7.21 11.05
CA LEU A 88 11.95 -7.28 10.14
C LEU A 88 11.84 -6.20 9.05
N PRO A 89 12.94 -5.87 8.36
CA PRO A 89 12.93 -4.84 7.31
C PRO A 89 11.86 -5.10 6.25
N ARG A 90 11.10 -4.07 5.94
CA ARG A 90 10.02 -4.10 4.95
C ARG A 90 10.58 -3.77 3.57
N LYS A 91 10.27 -4.60 2.55
CA LYS A 91 10.60 -4.30 1.14
C LYS A 91 9.60 -3.34 0.48
N SER A 92 8.38 -3.33 0.98
CA SER A 92 7.33 -2.39 0.57
C SER A 92 6.39 -2.11 1.75
N VAL A 93 5.79 -0.91 1.77
CA VAL A 93 4.90 -0.51 2.86
C VAL A 93 3.80 0.42 2.36
N PHE A 94 2.56 0.11 2.69
CA PHE A 94 1.41 0.97 2.46
C PHE A 94 1.02 1.68 3.74
N LEU A 95 1.09 3.01 3.74
CA LEU A 95 0.78 3.86 4.88
C LEU A 95 -0.56 4.56 4.71
N ARG A 96 -1.29 4.74 5.80
CA ARG A 96 -2.44 5.63 5.83
C ARG A 96 -2.37 6.56 7.04
N LYS A 97 -3.05 7.68 6.95
CA LYS A 97 -3.29 8.56 8.09
C LYS A 97 -4.26 7.88 9.05
N ALA A 98 -3.87 7.75 10.33
CA ALA A 98 -4.78 7.27 11.35
C ALA A 98 -5.95 8.24 11.52
N ALA A 99 -7.17 7.74 11.67
CA ALA A 99 -8.32 8.55 11.97
C ALA A 99 -8.18 9.16 13.38
N GLY A 100 -8.27 10.49 13.50
CA GLY A 100 -8.17 11.21 14.79
C GLY A 100 -7.36 12.49 14.69
N THR A 101 -7.20 13.17 15.82
CA THR A 101 -6.53 14.48 15.95
C THR A 101 -5.00 14.43 15.88
N GLY A 102 -4.38 13.28 15.62
CA GLY A 102 -2.94 13.10 15.50
C GLY A 102 -2.53 12.67 14.10
N SER A 103 -1.48 13.30 13.56
CA SER A 103 -0.82 12.93 12.31
C SER A 103 0.00 11.63 12.52
N GLN A 104 -0.66 10.53 12.93
CA GLN A 104 0.01 9.25 13.14
C GLN A 104 -0.16 8.38 11.89
N GLU A 105 0.97 7.87 11.43
CA GLU A 105 1.03 6.91 10.34
C GLU A 105 0.64 5.52 10.84
N GLN A 106 -0.15 4.82 10.05
CA GLN A 106 -0.50 3.42 10.29
C GLN A 106 -0.14 2.59 9.07
N VAL A 107 0.61 1.52 9.27
CA VAL A 107 0.85 0.54 8.20
C VAL A 107 -0.43 -0.23 7.94
N VAL A 108 -0.81 -0.29 6.67
CA VAL A 108 -2.01 -1.00 6.19
C VAL A 108 -1.65 -2.39 5.70
N ALA A 109 -0.57 -2.48 4.93
CA ALA A 109 0.00 -3.73 4.42
C ALA A 109 1.51 -3.54 4.22
N ALA A 110 2.27 -4.62 4.35
CA ALA A 110 3.70 -4.63 4.13
C ALA A 110 4.15 -5.84 3.29
N ASN A 111 5.34 -5.74 2.72
CA ASN A 111 5.97 -6.79 1.93
C ASN A 111 5.09 -7.29 0.77
N VAL A 112 4.39 -6.35 0.12
CA VAL A 112 3.63 -6.57 -1.11
C VAL A 112 4.58 -6.52 -2.30
N ASP A 113 4.57 -7.52 -3.16
CA ASP A 113 5.37 -7.54 -4.39
C ASP A 113 4.66 -6.78 -5.51
N THR A 114 3.35 -7.02 -5.66
CA THR A 114 2.54 -6.42 -6.73
C THR A 114 1.25 -5.86 -6.16
N VAL A 115 0.86 -4.66 -6.58
CA VAL A 115 -0.43 -4.08 -6.24
C VAL A 115 -1.30 -3.96 -7.48
N PHE A 116 -2.48 -4.59 -7.45
CA PHE A 116 -3.49 -4.48 -8.50
C PHE A 116 -4.32 -3.22 -8.29
N LEU A 117 -4.14 -2.26 -9.18
CA LEU A 117 -4.90 -1.01 -9.23
C LEU A 117 -6.18 -1.24 -10.03
N CYS A 118 -7.25 -1.65 -9.33
CA CYS A 118 -8.51 -2.01 -9.95
C CYS A 118 -9.33 -0.77 -10.33
N MET A 119 -9.69 -0.67 -11.62
CA MET A 119 -10.53 0.36 -12.19
C MET A 119 -11.59 -0.28 -13.07
N SER A 120 -12.88 -0.01 -12.85
CA SER A 120 -13.94 -0.56 -13.69
C SER A 120 -14.17 0.29 -14.92
N LEU A 121 -14.36 -0.38 -16.06
CA LEU A 121 -14.65 0.24 -17.36
C LEU A 121 -16.14 0.59 -17.49
N ASN A 122 -16.63 1.41 -16.57
CA ASN A 122 -17.99 1.91 -16.54
C ASN A 122 -18.01 3.37 -16.07
N GLN A 123 -19.14 3.88 -15.61
CA GLN A 123 -19.28 5.27 -15.12
C GLN A 123 -18.35 5.63 -13.94
N ASP A 124 -17.77 4.65 -13.22
CA ASP A 124 -16.78 4.89 -12.16
C ASP A 124 -15.35 5.07 -12.68
N PHE A 125 -15.11 4.99 -13.98
CA PHE A 125 -13.79 5.22 -14.58
C PHE A 125 -13.29 6.64 -14.30
N ASN A 126 -12.06 6.77 -13.77
CA ASN A 126 -11.52 8.06 -13.40
C ASN A 126 -9.98 8.05 -13.43
N LEU A 127 -9.39 8.65 -14.48
CA LEU A 127 -7.94 8.74 -14.67
C LEU A 127 -7.22 9.46 -13.53
N ARG A 128 -7.83 10.51 -12.94
CA ARG A 128 -7.20 11.29 -11.86
C ARG A 128 -7.07 10.46 -10.58
N ARG A 129 -8.03 9.54 -10.38
CA ARG A 129 -7.96 8.56 -9.29
C ARG A 129 -6.88 7.52 -9.56
N LEU A 130 -6.74 7.08 -10.81
CA LEU A 130 -5.70 6.14 -11.22
C LEU A 130 -4.30 6.74 -11.04
N GLU A 131 -4.07 7.99 -11.44
CA GLU A 131 -2.81 8.70 -11.22
C GLU A 131 -2.43 8.75 -9.73
N ARG A 132 -3.41 9.01 -8.85
CA ARG A 132 -3.18 8.96 -7.40
C ARG A 132 -2.80 7.56 -6.93
N TYR A 133 -3.47 6.52 -7.41
CA TYR A 133 -3.16 5.15 -7.03
C TYR A 133 -1.77 4.73 -7.51
N LEU A 134 -1.37 5.15 -8.69
CA LEU A 134 -0.02 4.93 -9.22
C LEU A 134 1.04 5.57 -8.33
N ALA A 135 0.85 6.84 -7.96
CA ALA A 135 1.78 7.52 -7.07
C ALA A 135 1.93 6.81 -5.71
N VAL A 136 0.82 6.39 -5.09
CA VAL A 136 0.84 5.61 -3.83
C VAL A 136 1.52 4.25 -4.02
N ALA A 137 1.27 3.59 -5.15
CA ALA A 137 1.86 2.28 -5.43
C ALA A 137 3.37 2.35 -5.60
N TRP A 138 3.87 3.30 -6.40
CA TRP A 138 5.30 3.52 -6.57
C TRP A 138 5.99 3.92 -5.26
N GLU A 139 5.38 4.83 -4.49
CA GLU A 139 5.91 5.22 -3.18
C GLU A 139 6.02 4.05 -2.21
N SER A 140 5.07 3.11 -2.27
CA SER A 140 5.09 1.94 -1.38
C SER A 140 6.25 0.98 -1.63
N GLY A 141 6.91 1.05 -2.80
CA GLY A 141 7.91 0.09 -3.27
C GLY A 141 7.30 -1.18 -3.90
N ALA A 142 5.97 -1.29 -4.04
CA ALA A 142 5.33 -2.40 -4.73
C ALA A 142 5.18 -2.11 -6.23
N ARG A 143 5.27 -3.14 -7.09
CA ARG A 143 5.04 -3.01 -8.53
C ARG A 143 3.56 -2.80 -8.83
N PRO A 144 3.12 -1.68 -9.42
CA PRO A 144 1.73 -1.52 -9.84
C PRO A 144 1.41 -2.32 -11.10
N VAL A 145 0.19 -2.88 -11.13
CA VAL A 145 -0.45 -3.43 -12.32
C VAL A 145 -1.86 -2.86 -12.38
N ILE A 146 -2.20 -2.19 -13.46
CA ILE A 146 -3.52 -1.62 -13.67
C ILE A 146 -4.46 -2.72 -14.16
N VAL A 147 -5.51 -2.98 -13.38
CA VAL A 147 -6.51 -4.02 -13.68
C VAL A 147 -7.82 -3.35 -14.08
N LEU A 148 -8.09 -3.34 -15.38
CA LEU A 148 -9.31 -2.80 -15.97
C LEU A 148 -10.40 -3.87 -15.90
N THR A 149 -11.29 -3.73 -14.92
CA THR A 149 -12.33 -4.71 -14.61
C THR A 149 -13.62 -4.44 -15.41
N LYS A 150 -14.52 -5.42 -15.44
CA LYS A 150 -15.80 -5.37 -16.15
C LYS A 150 -15.63 -5.06 -17.64
N SER A 151 -14.57 -5.62 -18.24
CA SER A 151 -14.22 -5.37 -19.62
C SER A 151 -15.26 -5.89 -20.63
N ASP A 152 -16.10 -6.83 -20.20
CA ASP A 152 -17.26 -7.34 -20.95
C ASP A 152 -18.36 -6.30 -21.15
N LEU A 153 -18.47 -5.32 -20.24
CA LEU A 153 -19.47 -4.25 -20.31
C LEU A 153 -18.96 -3.00 -21.05
N CYS A 154 -17.71 -3.01 -21.50
CA CYS A 154 -17.09 -1.85 -22.12
C CYS A 154 -17.23 -1.91 -23.66
N PRO A 155 -17.95 -0.95 -24.32
CA PRO A 155 -18.08 -0.91 -25.76
C PRO A 155 -16.84 -0.41 -26.49
N ASP A 156 -16.00 0.42 -25.83
CA ASP A 156 -14.81 1.07 -26.41
C ASP A 156 -13.56 0.78 -25.55
N ARG A 157 -13.06 -0.46 -25.63
CA ARG A 157 -11.85 -0.86 -24.87
C ARG A 157 -10.59 -0.14 -25.33
N GLU A 158 -10.47 0.12 -26.65
CA GLU A 158 -9.29 0.74 -27.23
C GLU A 158 -9.17 2.20 -26.81
N GLY A 159 -10.28 2.95 -26.81
CA GLY A 159 -10.29 4.33 -26.34
C GLY A 159 -9.97 4.46 -24.85
N PHE A 160 -10.45 3.54 -23.99
CA PHE A 160 -10.06 3.52 -22.57
C PHE A 160 -8.60 3.11 -22.40
N LEU A 161 -8.10 2.13 -23.18
CA LEU A 161 -6.70 1.71 -23.13
C LEU A 161 -5.77 2.88 -23.45
N ALA A 162 -6.02 3.60 -24.54
CA ALA A 162 -5.22 4.76 -24.94
C ALA A 162 -5.17 5.85 -23.85
N GLN A 163 -6.30 6.10 -23.18
CA GLN A 163 -6.34 7.04 -22.06
C GLN A 163 -5.50 6.57 -20.86
N VAL A 164 -5.57 5.27 -20.54
CA VAL A 164 -4.81 4.68 -19.43
C VAL A 164 -3.31 4.65 -19.73
N GLU A 165 -2.92 4.28 -20.95
CA GLU A 165 -1.52 4.29 -21.41
C GLU A 165 -0.87 5.66 -21.25
N GLY A 166 -1.64 6.74 -21.49
CA GLY A 166 -1.16 8.11 -21.30
C GLY A 166 -0.78 8.47 -19.84
N VAL A 167 -1.18 7.68 -18.85
CA VAL A 167 -0.89 7.91 -17.44
C VAL A 167 -0.18 6.72 -16.76
N ALA A 168 -0.10 5.58 -17.42
CA ALA A 168 0.35 4.29 -16.84
C ALA A 168 1.85 4.13 -16.66
N MET A 169 2.63 5.20 -16.75
CA MET A 169 4.10 5.26 -16.73
C MET A 169 4.76 4.06 -16.04
N GLY A 170 5.25 3.09 -16.84
CA GLY A 170 5.95 1.91 -16.34
C GLY A 170 5.10 0.82 -15.67
N ALA A 171 3.76 0.98 -15.63
CA ALA A 171 2.85 -0.02 -15.08
C ALA A 171 2.24 -0.89 -16.22
N ASP A 172 2.09 -2.19 -15.96
CA ASP A 172 1.39 -3.07 -16.88
C ASP A 172 -0.12 -2.81 -16.82
N ILE A 173 -0.82 -3.02 -17.95
CA ILE A 173 -2.27 -2.87 -18.05
C ILE A 173 -2.85 -4.21 -18.45
N VAL A 174 -3.85 -4.69 -17.69
CA VAL A 174 -4.56 -5.94 -17.99
C VAL A 174 -6.07 -5.73 -17.93
N PHE A 175 -6.79 -6.43 -18.78
CA PHE A 175 -8.25 -6.47 -18.75
C PHE A 175 -8.73 -7.71 -18.00
N THR A 176 -9.80 -7.55 -17.23
CA THR A 176 -10.44 -8.66 -16.54
C THR A 176 -11.95 -8.56 -16.62
N THR A 177 -12.61 -9.72 -16.57
CA THR A 177 -14.06 -9.84 -16.49
C THR A 177 -14.46 -10.96 -15.54
N SER A 178 -15.63 -10.85 -14.93
CA SER A 178 -16.26 -11.95 -14.21
C SER A 178 -17.12 -12.85 -15.09
N ALA A 179 -17.26 -12.50 -16.38
CA ALA A 179 -17.97 -13.30 -17.36
C ALA A 179 -17.03 -14.38 -17.94
N GLY A 180 -17.25 -15.64 -17.56
CA GLY A 180 -16.47 -16.78 -18.03
C GLY A 180 -15.24 -17.11 -17.18
N GLU A 181 -14.75 -18.36 -17.31
CA GLU A 181 -13.64 -18.89 -16.51
C GLU A 181 -12.28 -18.25 -16.87
N GLU A 182 -12.11 -17.80 -18.10
CA GLU A 182 -10.86 -17.20 -18.60
C GLU A 182 -10.70 -15.72 -18.25
N GLY A 183 -11.70 -15.12 -17.63
CA GLY A 183 -11.75 -13.68 -17.39
C GLY A 183 -10.61 -13.10 -16.53
N TYR A 184 -9.86 -13.95 -15.82
CA TYR A 184 -8.76 -13.55 -14.95
C TYR A 184 -7.40 -14.14 -15.36
N GLN A 185 -7.29 -14.80 -16.49
CA GLN A 185 -6.04 -15.45 -16.94
C GLN A 185 -4.89 -14.45 -17.13
N SER A 186 -5.20 -13.22 -17.53
CA SER A 186 -4.23 -12.14 -17.69
C SER A 186 -3.49 -11.78 -16.39
N LEU A 187 -4.00 -12.20 -15.22
CA LEU A 187 -3.38 -11.98 -13.92
C LEU A 187 -2.38 -13.08 -13.52
N LEU A 188 -2.43 -14.26 -14.14
CA LEU A 188 -1.59 -15.41 -13.78
C LEU A 188 -0.08 -15.10 -13.75
N PRO A 189 0.48 -14.29 -14.67
CA PRO A 189 1.91 -13.95 -14.64
C PRO A 189 2.37 -13.24 -13.37
N TYR A 190 1.45 -12.62 -12.64
CA TYR A 190 1.74 -11.88 -11.39
C TYR A 190 1.52 -12.74 -10.14
N LEU A 191 0.85 -13.89 -10.29
CA LEU A 191 0.47 -14.80 -9.20
C LEU A 191 1.53 -15.91 -9.02
N LEU A 192 2.76 -15.53 -8.72
CA LEU A 192 3.86 -16.48 -8.55
C LEU A 192 3.92 -17.00 -7.10
N PRO A 193 4.31 -18.29 -6.88
CA PRO A 193 4.48 -18.83 -5.54
C PRO A 193 5.42 -17.99 -4.69
N GLY A 194 5.08 -17.76 -3.42
CA GLY A 194 5.84 -16.94 -2.48
C GLY A 194 5.67 -15.43 -2.68
N LYS A 195 5.01 -14.96 -3.76
CA LYS A 195 4.75 -13.53 -4.00
C LYS A 195 3.43 -13.08 -3.41
N THR A 196 3.41 -11.84 -2.96
CA THR A 196 2.27 -11.23 -2.28
C THR A 196 1.66 -10.15 -3.14
N ILE A 197 0.35 -10.23 -3.31
CA ILE A 197 -0.44 -9.27 -4.06
C ILE A 197 -1.36 -8.52 -3.08
N ALA A 198 -1.55 -7.22 -3.33
CA ALA A 198 -2.62 -6.44 -2.70
C ALA A 198 -3.53 -5.85 -3.77
N THR A 199 -4.76 -5.48 -3.42
CA THR A 199 -5.69 -4.84 -4.35
C THR A 199 -6.04 -3.44 -3.88
N MET A 200 -6.01 -2.46 -4.78
CA MET A 200 -6.41 -1.08 -4.55
C MET A 200 -7.47 -0.66 -5.56
N GLY A 201 -8.45 0.14 -5.14
CA GLY A 201 -9.51 0.62 -6.03
C GLY A 201 -10.75 1.03 -5.24
N SER A 202 -11.70 1.74 -5.88
CA SER A 202 -12.95 2.19 -5.28
C SER A 202 -13.88 1.02 -4.89
N SER A 203 -14.94 1.32 -4.15
CA SER A 203 -15.97 0.32 -3.83
C SER A 203 -16.72 -0.08 -5.11
N GLY A 204 -17.07 -1.35 -5.24
CA GLY A 204 -17.84 -1.83 -6.38
C GLY A 204 -17.05 -2.04 -7.70
N VAL A 205 -15.72 -1.79 -7.72
CA VAL A 205 -14.90 -2.06 -8.93
C VAL A 205 -14.63 -3.54 -9.18
N GLY A 206 -15.02 -4.45 -8.28
CA GLY A 206 -14.85 -5.90 -8.47
C GLY A 206 -13.68 -6.53 -7.69
N LYS A 207 -13.03 -5.82 -6.72
CA LYS A 207 -11.92 -6.39 -5.93
C LYS A 207 -12.29 -7.67 -5.18
N SER A 208 -13.39 -7.66 -4.43
CA SER A 208 -13.84 -8.86 -3.68
C SER A 208 -14.18 -10.01 -4.62
N THR A 209 -14.77 -9.73 -5.78
CA THR A 209 -15.05 -10.74 -6.81
C THR A 209 -13.75 -11.32 -7.36
N LEU A 210 -12.76 -10.47 -7.65
CA LEU A 210 -11.43 -10.88 -8.07
C LEU A 210 -10.76 -11.78 -7.02
N ILE A 211 -10.72 -11.35 -5.76
CA ILE A 211 -10.09 -12.12 -4.67
C ILE A 211 -10.78 -13.45 -4.47
N ASN A 212 -12.13 -13.50 -4.46
CA ASN A 212 -12.89 -14.74 -4.35
C ASN A 212 -12.59 -15.70 -5.50
N HIS A 213 -12.47 -15.18 -6.73
CA HIS A 213 -12.07 -16.00 -7.87
C HIS A 213 -10.67 -16.59 -7.68
N LEU A 214 -9.69 -15.78 -7.24
CA LEU A 214 -8.33 -16.24 -6.99
C LEU A 214 -8.24 -17.28 -5.85
N LEU A 215 -9.08 -17.14 -4.83
CA LEU A 215 -9.18 -18.10 -3.74
C LEU A 215 -9.86 -19.42 -4.17
N GLY A 216 -10.69 -19.35 -5.22
CA GLY A 216 -11.54 -20.47 -5.67
C GLY A 216 -12.72 -20.75 -4.72
N GLU A 217 -13.08 -19.80 -3.87
CA GLU A 217 -14.19 -19.87 -2.93
C GLU A 217 -14.75 -18.47 -2.60
N ALA A 218 -16.03 -18.39 -2.22
CA ALA A 218 -16.69 -17.15 -1.83
C ALA A 218 -16.40 -16.80 -0.36
N ARG A 219 -15.20 -16.32 -0.06
CA ARG A 219 -14.79 -15.88 1.29
C ARG A 219 -15.17 -14.44 1.62
N LEU A 220 -15.11 -13.56 0.61
CA LEU A 220 -15.39 -12.16 0.78
C LEU A 220 -16.81 -11.83 0.33
N GLU A 221 -17.52 -11.02 1.11
CA GLU A 221 -18.84 -10.55 0.70
C GLU A 221 -18.73 -9.68 -0.57
N THR A 222 -19.41 -10.11 -1.62
CA THR A 222 -19.57 -9.35 -2.84
C THR A 222 -20.91 -8.61 -2.75
N ASN A 223 -20.89 -7.31 -2.52
CA ASN A 223 -22.08 -6.49 -2.64
C ASN A 223 -22.52 -6.46 -4.11
N GLY A 224 -23.53 -7.28 -4.46
CA GLY A 224 -24.35 -7.01 -5.63
C GLY A 224 -24.93 -5.61 -5.49
N LEU A 225 -25.17 -4.92 -6.63
CA LEU A 225 -25.85 -3.63 -6.68
C LEU A 225 -27.12 -3.67 -5.81
N ARG A 226 -27.01 -3.18 -4.59
CA ARG A 226 -28.16 -2.96 -3.71
C ARG A 226 -28.38 -1.46 -3.62
N ASP A 227 -29.57 -1.07 -4.05
CA ASP A 227 -30.10 0.30 -3.95
C ASP A 227 -30.47 0.73 -2.50
N ASP A 228 -29.99 0.02 -1.47
CA ASP A 228 -30.36 0.31 -0.09
C ASP A 228 -29.17 0.81 0.73
N ASP A 229 -29.28 2.03 1.15
CA ASP A 229 -28.38 2.83 2.01
C ASP A 229 -28.26 2.33 3.47
N LYS A 230 -28.58 1.05 3.77
CA LYS A 230 -28.51 0.47 5.11
C LYS A 230 -27.84 -0.92 5.11
N GLY A 231 -26.50 -0.92 5.24
CA GLY A 231 -25.76 -2.17 5.35
C GLY A 231 -24.27 -1.93 5.61
N ARG A 232 -23.95 -1.24 6.70
CA ARG A 232 -22.59 -0.96 7.16
C ARG A 232 -22.01 -2.22 7.86
N HIS A 233 -21.75 -3.28 7.12
CA HIS A 233 -20.81 -4.31 7.52
C HIS A 233 -19.59 -4.23 6.62
N THR A 234 -18.77 -3.23 6.92
CA THR A 234 -17.42 -3.14 6.41
C THR A 234 -16.64 -4.26 7.07
N THR A 235 -16.16 -5.21 6.30
CA THR A 235 -15.14 -6.17 6.73
C THR A 235 -13.97 -5.37 7.28
N THR A 236 -13.85 -5.27 8.60
CA THR A 236 -12.84 -4.46 9.28
C THR A 236 -11.52 -5.21 9.43
N HIS A 237 -11.46 -6.47 8.96
CA HIS A 237 -10.32 -7.34 9.13
C HIS A 237 -9.44 -7.33 7.89
N ARG A 238 -8.18 -7.04 8.10
CA ARG A 238 -7.12 -7.19 7.10
C ARG A 238 -6.56 -8.59 7.26
N GLU A 239 -6.47 -9.32 6.17
CA GLU A 239 -5.99 -10.69 6.21
C GLU A 239 -5.18 -11.04 4.96
N LEU A 240 -4.12 -11.82 5.17
CA LEU A 240 -3.30 -12.41 4.13
C LEU A 240 -3.79 -13.85 3.91
N PHE A 241 -4.16 -14.15 2.67
CA PHE A 241 -4.63 -15.46 2.23
C PHE A 241 -3.59 -16.12 1.33
N LEU A 242 -3.36 -17.41 1.55
CA LEU A 242 -2.56 -18.24 0.64
C LEU A 242 -3.46 -18.79 -0.46
N LEU A 243 -3.05 -18.60 -1.71
CA LEU A 243 -3.75 -19.12 -2.89
C LEU A 243 -3.30 -20.58 -3.18
N LYS A 244 -4.11 -21.31 -3.94
CA LYS A 244 -3.81 -22.71 -4.32
C LYS A 244 -2.50 -22.86 -5.10
N ASN A 245 -2.09 -21.84 -5.84
CA ASN A 245 -0.84 -21.82 -6.61
C ASN A 245 0.37 -21.36 -5.79
N GLY A 246 0.21 -21.09 -4.49
CA GLY A 246 1.28 -20.64 -3.60
C GLY A 246 1.59 -19.14 -3.63
N ALA A 247 0.86 -18.34 -4.40
CA ALA A 247 0.87 -16.88 -4.25
C ALA A 247 0.03 -16.47 -3.03
N MET A 248 0.17 -15.25 -2.58
CA MET A 248 -0.59 -14.72 -1.47
C MET A 248 -1.35 -13.45 -1.89
N VAL A 249 -2.52 -13.25 -1.30
CA VAL A 249 -3.28 -12.01 -1.49
C VAL A 249 -3.62 -11.38 -0.15
N ILE A 250 -3.43 -10.08 -0.03
CA ILE A 250 -3.85 -9.30 1.14
C ILE A 250 -5.15 -8.59 0.78
N ASP A 251 -6.22 -8.93 1.52
CA ASP A 251 -7.44 -8.12 1.51
C ASP A 251 -7.30 -6.99 2.51
N THR A 252 -7.29 -5.78 2.00
CA THR A 252 -7.11 -4.57 2.80
C THR A 252 -8.30 -3.64 2.64
N PRO A 253 -9.36 -3.80 3.45
CA PRO A 253 -10.40 -2.81 3.55
C PRO A 253 -9.79 -1.44 3.90
N GLY A 254 -10.11 -0.41 3.12
CA GLY A 254 -9.58 0.94 3.35
C GLY A 254 -8.33 1.31 2.56
N MET A 255 -7.76 0.46 1.70
CA MET A 255 -6.70 0.89 0.77
C MET A 255 -7.13 2.00 -0.22
N ARG A 256 -8.42 2.19 -0.44
CA ARG A 256 -8.95 3.33 -1.20
C ARG A 256 -8.74 4.69 -0.52
N GLU A 257 -8.52 4.69 0.81
CA GLU A 257 -8.34 5.89 1.64
C GLU A 257 -6.87 6.21 1.88
N LEU A 258 -5.94 5.51 1.18
CA LEU A 258 -4.53 5.83 1.24
C LEU A 258 -4.31 7.24 0.69
N GLY A 259 -3.83 8.13 1.56
CA GLY A 259 -3.34 9.44 1.18
C GLY A 259 -1.94 9.35 0.61
N LEU A 260 -1.55 10.36 -0.17
CA LEU A 260 -0.16 10.60 -0.50
C LEU A 260 0.53 11.07 0.78
N TRP A 261 1.25 10.18 1.41
CA TRP A 261 2.06 10.48 2.58
C TRP A 261 3.51 10.41 2.17
N ASP A 262 4.22 11.55 2.21
CA ASP A 262 5.63 11.63 1.79
C ASP A 262 5.91 11.01 0.40
N ALA A 263 4.97 11.21 -0.54
CA ALA A 263 4.96 10.55 -1.85
C ALA A 263 5.83 11.26 -2.89
N GLY A 264 6.99 11.80 -2.48
CA GLY A 264 7.88 12.54 -3.38
C GLY A 264 8.40 11.71 -4.53
N GLU A 265 8.91 10.51 -4.26
CA GLU A 265 9.45 9.61 -5.28
C GLU A 265 8.34 8.97 -6.14
N GLY A 266 7.26 8.52 -5.53
CA GLY A 266 6.11 7.95 -6.24
C GLY A 266 5.41 8.97 -7.13
N LEU A 267 5.32 10.24 -6.70
CA LEU A 267 4.79 11.32 -7.51
C LEU A 267 5.70 11.60 -8.72
N SER A 268 7.00 11.75 -8.50
CA SER A 268 7.99 11.98 -9.57
C SER A 268 7.98 10.84 -10.58
N HIS A 269 7.84 9.60 -10.13
CA HIS A 269 7.74 8.45 -11.03
C HIS A 269 6.46 8.48 -11.87
N SER A 270 5.30 8.73 -11.24
CA SER A 270 4.01 8.75 -11.93
C SER A 270 3.83 9.92 -12.90
N PHE A 271 4.57 11.01 -12.70
CA PHE A 271 4.54 12.21 -13.52
C PHE A 271 5.92 12.54 -14.11
N ALA A 272 6.68 11.50 -14.45
CA ALA A 272 8.02 11.64 -15.03
C ALA A 272 8.04 12.49 -16.32
N ASP A 273 6.95 12.46 -17.11
CA ASP A 273 6.73 13.31 -18.27
C ASP A 273 6.70 14.80 -17.88
N ILE A 274 6.00 15.16 -16.81
CA ILE A 274 5.92 16.54 -16.30
C ILE A 274 7.27 16.98 -15.69
N GLU A 275 7.91 16.10 -14.93
CA GLU A 275 9.24 16.38 -14.34
C GLU A 275 10.30 16.61 -15.43
N ALA A 276 10.26 15.80 -16.50
CA ALA A 276 11.14 15.96 -17.66
C ALA A 276 10.88 17.30 -18.40
N LEU A 277 9.62 17.74 -18.51
CA LEU A 277 9.30 19.07 -19.05
C LEU A 277 9.77 20.18 -18.12
N ALA A 278 9.55 20.06 -16.82
CA ALA A 278 9.97 21.06 -15.82
C ALA A 278 11.51 21.27 -15.81
N ALA A 279 12.28 20.19 -16.00
CA ALA A 279 13.73 20.25 -16.11
C ALA A 279 14.23 21.03 -17.35
N ARG A 280 13.40 21.21 -18.37
CA ARG A 280 13.69 21.97 -19.59
C ARG A 280 13.37 23.46 -19.49
N CYS A 281 12.80 23.93 -18.38
CA CYS A 281 12.54 25.34 -18.17
C CYS A 281 13.84 26.13 -18.12
N ARG A 282 13.82 27.37 -18.65
CA ARG A 282 15.01 28.27 -18.66
C ARG A 282 15.49 28.57 -17.24
N PHE A 283 14.58 28.74 -16.28
CA PHE A 283 14.91 29.10 -14.90
C PHE A 283 14.77 27.88 -13.98
N ARG A 284 15.78 27.64 -13.14
CA ARG A 284 15.77 26.55 -12.15
C ARG A 284 14.66 26.64 -11.11
N ASN A 285 14.23 27.87 -10.80
CA ASN A 285 13.17 28.19 -9.86
C ASN A 285 11.86 28.58 -10.56
N CYS A 286 11.61 28.07 -11.77
CA CYS A 286 10.40 28.33 -12.52
C CYS A 286 9.18 27.84 -11.72
N THR A 287 8.21 28.73 -11.50
CA THR A 287 6.95 28.39 -10.81
C THR A 287 5.87 27.92 -11.78
N HIS A 288 6.17 27.98 -13.09
CA HIS A 288 5.27 27.61 -14.20
C HIS A 288 3.99 28.45 -14.26
N SER A 289 4.08 29.71 -13.79
CA SER A 289 2.93 30.63 -13.64
C SER A 289 2.97 31.79 -14.67
N GLY A 290 3.72 31.64 -15.77
CA GLY A 290 3.80 32.65 -16.82
C GLY A 290 5.21 33.16 -17.08
N GLU A 291 6.24 32.51 -16.54
CA GLU A 291 7.65 32.86 -16.81
C GLU A 291 7.99 32.66 -18.28
N PRO A 292 8.82 33.56 -18.87
CA PRO A 292 9.23 33.42 -20.24
C PRO A 292 10.08 32.16 -20.46
N HIS A 293 9.81 31.45 -21.55
CA HIS A 293 10.46 30.18 -21.90
C HIS A 293 10.19 29.05 -20.88
N CYS A 294 8.99 29.04 -20.28
CA CYS A 294 8.52 27.93 -19.45
C CYS A 294 8.10 26.76 -20.35
N ALA A 295 8.76 25.60 -20.19
CA ALA A 295 8.47 24.42 -21.00
C ALA A 295 7.09 23.81 -20.69
N ILE A 296 6.62 23.92 -19.45
CA ILE A 296 5.27 23.49 -19.05
C ILE A 296 4.21 24.37 -19.74
N ALA A 297 4.38 25.69 -19.72
CA ALA A 297 3.43 26.60 -20.38
C ALA A 297 3.38 26.35 -21.90
N GLN A 298 4.52 26.07 -22.52
CA GLN A 298 4.59 25.74 -23.94
C GLN A 298 3.85 24.40 -24.23
N ALA A 299 4.09 23.37 -23.41
CA ALA A 299 3.46 22.07 -23.57
C ALA A 299 1.93 22.11 -23.37
N LEU A 300 1.44 23.00 -22.50
CA LEU A 300 0.01 23.26 -22.35
C LEU A 300 -0.60 23.98 -23.57
N LEU A 301 0.18 24.91 -24.20
CA LEU A 301 -0.26 25.65 -25.38
C LEU A 301 -0.31 24.79 -26.65
N ASP A 302 0.67 23.91 -26.84
CA ASP A 302 0.75 23.03 -28.03
C ASP A 302 -0.01 21.72 -27.85
N GLY A 303 -0.60 21.49 -26.66
CA GLY A 303 -1.43 20.33 -26.36
C GLY A 303 -0.65 19.03 -26.06
N SER A 304 0.68 19.07 -25.97
CA SER A 304 1.49 17.90 -25.59
C SER A 304 1.36 17.55 -24.10
N LEU A 305 0.89 18.50 -23.28
CA LEU A 305 0.49 18.27 -21.88
C LEU A 305 -0.96 18.72 -21.69
N SER A 306 -1.85 17.80 -21.26
CA SER A 306 -3.24 18.19 -20.99
C SER A 306 -3.38 19.06 -19.74
N PRO A 307 -4.28 20.07 -19.74
CA PRO A 307 -4.54 20.90 -18.56
C PRO A 307 -4.98 20.10 -17.34
N GLU A 308 -5.75 19.02 -17.56
CA GLU A 308 -6.26 18.14 -16.50
C GLU A 308 -5.12 17.36 -15.83
N ARG A 309 -4.14 16.87 -16.61
CA ARG A 309 -2.97 16.16 -16.08
C ARG A 309 -2.08 17.11 -15.28
N TRP A 310 -1.87 18.32 -15.79
CA TRP A 310 -1.15 19.36 -15.07
C TRP A 310 -1.82 19.75 -13.74
N ALA A 311 -3.15 19.93 -13.74
CA ALA A 311 -3.93 20.22 -12.53
C ALA A 311 -3.87 19.08 -11.52
N SER A 312 -3.90 17.84 -11.99
CA SER A 312 -3.74 16.64 -11.15
C SER A 312 -2.38 16.64 -10.45
N TYR A 313 -1.29 16.82 -11.21
CA TYR A 313 0.07 16.92 -10.65
C TYR A 313 0.18 18.01 -9.59
N GLN A 314 -0.28 19.24 -9.91
CA GLN A 314 -0.25 20.34 -8.94
C GLN A 314 -1.02 20.04 -7.65
N LYS A 315 -2.17 19.41 -7.77
CA LYS A 315 -2.99 19.03 -6.61
C LYS A 315 -2.27 18.01 -5.74
N LEU A 316 -1.76 16.93 -6.35
CA LEU A 316 -1.05 15.87 -5.64
C LEU A 316 0.24 16.39 -4.99
N ARG A 317 1.01 17.23 -5.68
CA ARG A 317 2.20 17.88 -5.14
C ARG A 317 1.92 18.77 -3.92
N LYS A 318 0.80 19.53 -3.93
CA LYS A 318 0.37 20.32 -2.77
C LYS A 318 -0.02 19.41 -1.59
N GLU A 319 -0.68 18.29 -1.84
CA GLU A 319 -1.03 17.32 -0.79
C GLU A 319 0.23 16.73 -0.15
N THR A 320 1.24 16.36 -0.93
CA THR A 320 2.53 15.84 -0.46
C THR A 320 3.26 16.90 0.39
N SER A 321 3.45 18.11 -0.12
CA SER A 321 4.12 19.20 0.63
C SER A 321 3.42 19.53 1.95
N PHE A 322 2.09 19.51 1.97
CA PHE A 322 1.33 19.74 3.22
C PHE A 322 1.57 18.63 4.26
N CYS A 323 1.74 17.39 3.81
CA CYS A 323 2.03 16.26 4.69
C CYS A 323 3.45 16.35 5.26
N GLU A 324 4.47 16.71 4.47
CA GLU A 324 5.85 16.94 4.88
C GLU A 324 5.95 18.03 5.94
N ASP A 325 5.31 19.18 5.73
CA ASP A 325 5.31 20.29 6.66
C ASP A 325 4.66 19.92 8.01
N ALA A 326 3.53 19.21 7.97
CA ALA A 326 2.85 18.72 9.17
C ALA A 326 3.72 17.69 9.93
N GLY A 327 4.39 16.79 9.22
CA GLY A 327 5.31 15.81 9.79
C GLY A 327 6.53 16.47 10.45
N SER A 328 7.15 17.44 9.80
CA SER A 328 8.30 18.18 10.33
C SER A 328 7.94 18.98 11.58
N TYR A 329 6.79 19.66 11.58
CA TYR A 329 6.26 20.41 12.73
C TYR A 329 6.01 19.50 13.95
N LEU A 330 5.40 18.35 13.76
CA LEU A 330 5.12 17.39 14.83
C LEU A 330 6.41 16.76 15.37
N SER A 331 7.37 16.44 14.50
CA SER A 331 8.68 15.94 14.89
C SER A 331 9.43 16.97 15.77
N GLN A 332 9.45 18.23 15.38
CA GLN A 332 10.04 19.33 16.16
C GLN A 332 9.33 19.51 17.51
N LYS A 333 7.99 19.45 17.52
CA LYS A 333 7.19 19.53 18.75
C LYS A 333 7.49 18.39 19.71
N LYS A 334 7.58 17.13 19.23
CA LYS A 334 7.98 15.96 20.03
C LYS A 334 9.40 16.10 20.61
N LYS A 335 10.38 16.55 19.79
CA LYS A 335 11.74 16.82 20.26
C LYS A 335 11.77 17.85 21.40
N LYS A 336 10.98 18.93 21.26
CA LYS A 336 10.85 19.99 22.27
C LYS A 336 10.24 19.47 23.57
N PHE A 337 9.18 18.65 23.51
CA PHE A 337 8.59 18.03 24.71
C PHE A 337 9.52 17.00 25.38
N LYS A 338 10.24 16.17 24.60
CA LYS A 338 11.27 15.26 25.17
C LYS A 338 12.40 16.04 25.87
N ALA A 339 12.84 17.18 25.34
CA ALA A 339 13.83 18.05 25.97
C ALA A 339 13.32 18.64 27.30
N ILE A 340 12.09 19.16 27.33
CA ILE A 340 11.45 19.71 28.54
C ILE A 340 11.28 18.62 29.63
N ALA A 341 10.79 17.43 29.24
CA ALA A 341 10.65 16.31 30.16
C ALA A 341 11.99 15.86 30.77
N LYS A 342 13.06 15.86 29.95
CA LYS A 342 14.42 15.54 30.40
C LYS A 342 14.95 16.60 31.39
N GLN A 343 14.67 17.88 31.14
CA GLN A 343 15.06 19.00 31.98
C GLN A 343 14.31 18.98 33.35
N ASN A 344 13.00 18.70 33.31
CA ASN A 344 12.20 18.56 34.54
C ASN A 344 12.67 17.36 35.39
N LYS A 345 13.05 16.24 34.74
CA LYS A 345 13.59 15.07 35.46
C LYS A 345 14.98 15.30 36.07
N SER A 346 15.78 16.19 35.49
CA SER A 346 17.07 16.62 36.08
C SER A 346 16.87 17.60 37.23
N ASN A 347 15.87 18.48 37.19
CA ASN A 347 15.56 19.44 38.25
C ASN A 347 14.86 18.78 39.44
N SER A 348 14.15 17.67 39.29
CA SER A 348 13.51 16.94 40.40
C SER A 348 14.46 15.98 41.11
N LYS A 349 15.72 15.87 40.68
CA LYS A 349 16.79 15.10 41.32
C LYS A 349 17.82 15.97 42.09
N ARG A 350 17.60 17.27 42.11
CA ARG A 350 18.26 18.23 43.01
C ARG A 350 17.30 18.63 44.14
#